data_f16e379ec598a5672ae30c37c9182138
#
_entry.id   f16e379ec598a5672ae30c37c9182138
#
_cell.length_a   1.000
_cell.length_b   1.000
_cell.length_c   1.000
_cell.angle_alpha   90.00
_cell.angle_beta   90.00
_cell.angle_gamma   90.00
#
_symmetry.space_group_name_H-M   'P 1'
#
loop_
_entity.id
_entity.type
_entity.pdbx_description
1 polymer ?
#
loop_
_entity_poly.entity_id
_entity_poly.type
_entity_poly.pdbx_seq_one_letter_code
_entity_poly.pdbx_strand_id
1 'polypeptide(L)'
;MTASPVLKPTLPNTPTWSVYNYTCELAVGGATMTMNLAWTDRSNNEEGYKVYRDKQVIATLAPNSTTYVDVAFVATGSTLRYSVEAFKKDWRTSTSTISHACQ
;
A
#
# COMPACT_ATOMS: atom_id res chain seq x y z
N MET A 1 18.76 -26.18 -27.97
CA MET A 1 17.40 -25.88 -27.66
C MET A 1 17.29 -24.77 -26.68
N THR A 2 16.45 -23.96 -26.95
CA THR A 2 16.18 -22.90 -26.05
C THR A 2 15.32 -23.40 -24.95
N ALA A 3 15.72 -23.10 -23.80
CA ALA A 3 14.83 -23.36 -22.72
C ALA A 3 13.56 -22.64 -23.03
N SER A 4 12.52 -23.34 -23.13
CA SER A 4 11.27 -22.67 -23.18
C SER A 4 11.15 -21.81 -21.97
N PRO A 5 10.51 -20.72 -22.11
CA PRO A 5 10.17 -19.94 -20.95
C PRO A 5 9.53 -20.85 -19.97
N VAL A 6 10.05 -20.81 -18.81
CA VAL A 6 9.47 -21.61 -17.78
C VAL A 6 8.06 -21.17 -17.61
N LEU A 7 7.16 -22.12 -17.67
CA LEU A 7 5.76 -21.83 -17.49
C LEU A 7 5.46 -21.72 -16.02
N LYS A 8 6.16 -20.86 -15.35
CA LYS A 8 5.83 -20.59 -13.96
C LYS A 8 4.88 -19.41 -13.93
N PRO A 9 4.05 -19.34 -12.92
CA PRO A 9 3.17 -18.21 -12.78
C PRO A 9 3.98 -16.92 -12.76
N THR A 10 3.47 -15.92 -13.41
CA THR A 10 4.10 -14.62 -13.40
C THR A 10 3.62 -13.86 -12.18
N LEU A 11 4.57 -13.48 -11.34
CA LEU A 11 4.25 -12.63 -10.20
C LEU A 11 3.85 -11.26 -10.71
N PRO A 12 2.91 -10.60 -10.05
CA PRO A 12 2.71 -9.19 -10.31
C PRO A 12 4.00 -8.44 -10.08
N ASN A 13 4.28 -7.45 -10.91
CA ASN A 13 5.43 -6.60 -10.67
C ASN A 13 5.19 -5.79 -9.41
N THR A 14 6.27 -5.57 -8.66
CA THR A 14 6.18 -4.87 -7.40
C THR A 14 5.75 -3.42 -7.64
N PRO A 15 4.68 -2.96 -7.00
CA PRO A 15 4.34 -1.55 -7.08
C PRO A 15 5.39 -0.71 -6.37
N THR A 16 5.54 0.52 -6.80
CA THR A 16 6.49 1.44 -6.18
C THR A 16 5.76 2.70 -5.77
N TRP A 17 6.19 3.28 -4.66
CA TRP A 17 5.60 4.53 -4.20
C TRP A 17 5.84 5.63 -5.23
N SER A 18 4.76 6.32 -5.56
CA SER A 18 4.84 7.49 -6.42
C SER A 18 4.86 8.75 -5.56
N VAL A 19 3.82 8.94 -4.78
CA VAL A 19 3.71 10.08 -3.87
C VAL A 19 3.02 9.58 -2.62
N TYR A 20 3.50 10.01 -1.48
CA TYR A 20 2.75 9.83 -0.25
C TYR A 20 2.95 11.06 0.60
N ASN A 21 1.85 11.55 1.15
CA ASN A 21 1.90 12.69 2.04
C ASN A 21 0.78 12.53 3.06
N TYR A 22 0.85 13.32 4.10
CA TYR A 22 -0.15 13.22 5.13
C TYR A 22 -0.34 14.58 5.79
N THR A 23 -1.51 14.73 6.39
CA THR A 23 -1.79 15.88 7.23
C THR A 23 -2.22 15.37 8.59
N CYS A 24 -1.94 16.18 9.61
CA CYS A 24 -2.32 15.88 10.98
C CYS A 24 -3.16 17.03 11.49
N GLU A 25 -4.34 16.69 11.99
CA GLU A 25 -5.25 17.67 12.56
C GLU A 25 -5.35 17.38 14.05
N LEU A 26 -4.92 18.31 14.86
CA LEU A 26 -4.88 18.10 16.31
C LEU A 26 -6.26 17.86 16.87
N ALA A 27 -6.34 16.93 17.79
CA ALA A 27 -7.58 16.59 18.48
C ALA A 27 -7.25 16.25 19.92
N VAL A 28 -8.28 16.14 20.74
CA VAL A 28 -8.08 15.78 22.14
C VAL A 28 -7.51 14.39 22.22
N GLY A 29 -6.36 14.25 22.85
CA GLY A 29 -5.70 12.97 23.06
C GLY A 29 -4.85 12.49 21.89
N GLY A 30 -4.74 13.27 20.81
CA GLY A 30 -3.95 12.86 19.67
C GLY A 30 -4.21 13.73 18.46
N ALA A 31 -4.35 13.09 17.31
CA ALA A 31 -4.57 13.79 16.06
C ALA A 31 -5.29 12.88 15.06
N THR A 32 -6.00 13.51 14.12
CA THR A 32 -6.53 12.79 12.97
C THR A 32 -5.51 12.91 11.86
N MET A 33 -4.99 11.77 11.44
CA MET A 33 -4.04 11.71 10.33
C MET A 33 -4.80 11.34 9.07
N THR A 34 -4.63 12.16 8.03
CA THR A 34 -5.13 11.84 6.70
C THR A 34 -3.92 11.50 5.86
N MET A 35 -3.83 10.22 5.46
CA MET A 35 -2.70 9.73 4.67
C MET A 35 -3.15 9.57 3.24
N ASN A 36 -2.47 10.30 2.35
CA ASN A 36 -2.73 10.21 0.91
C ASN A 36 -1.65 9.35 0.31
N LEU A 37 -2.04 8.22 -0.24
CA LEU A 37 -1.13 7.25 -0.81
C LEU A 37 -1.31 7.21 -2.33
N ALA A 38 -0.22 7.19 -3.04
CA ALA A 38 -0.22 6.97 -4.48
C ALA A 38 0.97 6.10 -4.83
N TRP A 39 0.75 5.15 -5.72
CA TRP A 39 1.81 4.25 -6.15
C TRP A 39 1.71 4.06 -7.65
N THR A 40 2.79 3.53 -8.21
CA THR A 40 2.84 3.23 -9.63
C THR A 40 2.40 1.79 -9.83
N ASP A 41 1.42 1.59 -10.71
CA ASP A 41 0.98 0.28 -11.12
C ASP A 41 1.97 -0.24 -12.15
N ARG A 42 2.80 -1.19 -11.75
CA ARG A 42 3.84 -1.73 -12.62
C ARG A 42 3.48 -3.09 -13.16
N SER A 43 2.26 -3.51 -12.93
CA SER A 43 1.80 -4.82 -13.31
C SER A 43 0.55 -4.68 -14.16
N ASN A 44 0.35 -5.60 -15.08
CA ASN A 44 -0.90 -5.64 -15.82
C ASN A 44 -1.61 -6.97 -15.62
N ASN A 45 -1.16 -7.75 -14.65
CA ASN A 45 -1.76 -9.06 -14.37
C ASN A 45 -2.22 -9.22 -12.93
N GLU A 46 -2.25 -8.14 -12.17
CA GLU A 46 -2.73 -8.22 -10.79
C GLU A 46 -4.25 -8.32 -10.77
N GLU A 47 -4.76 -8.96 -9.73
CA GLU A 47 -6.20 -9.03 -9.48
C GLU A 47 -6.68 -7.87 -8.65
N GLY A 48 -5.76 -7.16 -8.01
CA GLY A 48 -6.09 -6.01 -7.22
C GLY A 48 -4.93 -5.59 -6.36
N TYR A 49 -5.23 -4.70 -5.44
CA TYR A 49 -4.26 -4.18 -4.48
C TYR A 49 -4.86 -4.24 -3.09
N LYS A 50 -4.02 -4.52 -2.12
CA LYS A 50 -4.40 -4.44 -0.71
C LYS A 50 -3.56 -3.37 -0.05
N VAL A 51 -4.21 -2.52 0.71
CA VAL A 51 -3.54 -1.49 1.48
C VAL A 51 -3.43 -1.97 2.91
N TYR A 52 -2.23 -1.92 3.46
CA TYR A 52 -1.95 -2.34 4.81
C TYR A 52 -1.61 -1.14 5.68
N ARG A 53 -2.12 -1.16 6.89
CA ARG A 53 -1.73 -0.24 7.96
C ARG A 53 -1.38 -1.09 9.16
N ASP A 54 -0.13 -0.95 9.64
CA ASP A 54 0.37 -1.72 10.78
C ASP A 54 0.15 -3.22 10.59
N LYS A 55 0.42 -3.70 9.36
CA LYS A 55 0.34 -5.11 8.99
C LYS A 55 -1.08 -5.65 8.87
N GLN A 56 -2.08 -4.80 8.93
CA GLN A 56 -3.47 -5.21 8.76
C GLN A 56 -4.03 -4.65 7.48
N VAL A 57 -4.79 -5.46 6.76
CA VAL A 57 -5.44 -5.02 5.52
C VAL A 57 -6.54 -4.03 5.91
N ILE A 58 -6.45 -2.82 5.40
CA ILE A 58 -7.48 -1.81 5.62
C ILE A 58 -8.33 -1.56 4.38
N ALA A 59 -7.88 -2.02 3.22
CA ALA A 59 -8.65 -1.86 2.00
C ALA A 59 -8.20 -2.89 0.97
N THR A 60 -9.15 -3.34 0.15
CA THR A 60 -8.85 -4.19 -1.01
C THR A 60 -9.42 -3.45 -2.21
N LEU A 61 -8.57 -3.17 -3.18
CA LEU A 61 -8.89 -2.31 -4.31
C LEU A 61 -8.88 -3.09 -5.60
N ALA A 62 -9.62 -2.57 -6.58
CA ALA A 62 -9.71 -3.18 -7.90
C ALA A 62 -8.35 -3.15 -8.62
N PRO A 63 -8.18 -4.00 -9.65
CA PRO A 63 -6.99 -3.91 -10.50
C PRO A 63 -6.81 -2.49 -11.04
N ASN A 64 -5.56 -2.11 -11.24
CA ASN A 64 -5.18 -0.81 -11.78
C ASN A 64 -5.43 0.36 -10.85
N SER A 65 -5.75 0.10 -9.60
CA SER A 65 -5.86 1.17 -8.59
C SER A 65 -4.47 1.71 -8.28
N THR A 66 -4.36 3.02 -8.13
CA THR A 66 -3.07 3.65 -7.85
C THR A 66 -3.11 4.65 -6.70
N THR A 67 -4.28 4.83 -6.08
CA THR A 67 -4.40 5.78 -4.98
C THR A 67 -5.33 5.27 -3.91
N TYR A 68 -5.08 5.74 -2.70
CA TYR A 68 -5.96 5.46 -1.58
C TYR A 68 -5.76 6.53 -0.51
N VAL A 69 -6.85 6.92 0.13
CA VAL A 69 -6.80 7.89 1.23
C VAL A 69 -7.25 7.18 2.50
N ASP A 70 -6.43 7.23 3.53
CA ASP A 70 -6.75 6.65 4.83
C ASP A 70 -6.84 7.75 5.86
N VAL A 71 -7.88 7.70 6.67
CA VAL A 71 -8.08 8.65 7.76
C VAL A 71 -8.11 7.86 9.06
N ALA A 72 -7.24 8.19 9.98
CA ALA A 72 -7.13 7.45 11.23
C ALA A 72 -6.84 8.41 12.39
N PHE A 73 -7.44 8.13 13.53
CA PHE A 73 -7.10 8.83 14.74
C PHE A 73 -5.89 8.13 15.37
N VAL A 74 -4.89 8.91 15.75
CA VAL A 74 -3.67 8.38 16.35
C VAL A 74 -3.36 9.14 17.62
N ALA A 75 -2.88 8.42 18.62
CA ALA A 75 -2.39 9.08 19.84
C ALA A 75 -1.12 9.85 19.49
N THR A 76 -0.89 10.93 20.20
CA THR A 76 0.30 11.76 19.99
C THR A 76 1.57 10.90 20.06
N GLY A 77 2.41 11.03 19.05
CA GLY A 77 3.67 10.29 19.01
C GLY A 77 3.57 8.88 18.45
N SER A 78 2.37 8.41 18.14
CA SER A 78 2.20 7.09 17.54
C SER A 78 2.60 7.12 16.08
N THR A 79 3.15 6.01 15.63
CA THR A 79 3.59 5.86 14.23
C THR A 79 2.68 4.87 13.53
N LEU A 80 2.22 5.24 12.34
CA LEU A 80 1.49 4.32 11.47
C LEU A 80 2.40 3.90 10.32
N ARG A 81 2.31 2.63 9.97
CA ARG A 81 3.10 2.06 8.89
C ARG A 81 2.19 1.59 7.78
N TYR A 82 2.54 1.97 6.57
CA TYR A 82 1.71 1.67 5.40
C TYR A 82 2.51 0.92 4.35
N SER A 83 1.83 -0.02 3.68
CA SER A 83 2.37 -0.66 2.50
C SER A 83 1.22 -1.01 1.57
N VAL A 84 1.53 -1.23 0.31
CA VAL A 84 0.55 -1.61 -0.70
C VAL A 84 1.03 -2.88 -1.37
N GLU A 85 0.14 -3.84 -1.50
CA GLU A 85 0.44 -5.16 -2.04
C GLU A 85 -0.36 -5.38 -3.31
N ALA A 86 0.33 -5.72 -4.40
CA ALA A 86 -0.32 -6.20 -5.60
C ALA A 86 -0.49 -7.71 -5.45
N PHE A 87 -1.67 -8.23 -5.77
CA PHE A 87 -1.90 -9.66 -5.59
C PHE A 87 -2.56 -10.27 -6.82
N LYS A 88 -2.29 -11.55 -6.99
CA LYS A 88 -2.95 -12.38 -8.00
C LYS A 88 -2.99 -13.79 -7.44
N LYS A 89 -4.19 -14.27 -7.10
CA LYS A 89 -4.37 -15.56 -6.44
C LYS A 89 -3.45 -15.63 -5.21
N ASP A 90 -2.49 -16.54 -5.21
CA ASP A 90 -1.58 -16.71 -4.08
C ASP A 90 -0.30 -15.89 -4.22
N TRP A 91 -0.15 -15.16 -5.31
CA TRP A 91 1.06 -14.40 -5.58
C TRP A 91 0.91 -12.97 -5.08
N ARG A 92 1.93 -12.46 -4.45
CA ARG A 92 1.89 -11.14 -3.85
C ARG A 92 3.24 -10.44 -3.96
N THR A 93 3.20 -9.15 -4.23
CA THR A 93 4.39 -8.30 -4.15
C THR A 93 4.00 -6.99 -3.49
N SER A 94 4.87 -6.46 -2.65
CA SER A 94 4.55 -5.29 -1.84
C SER A 94 5.54 -4.17 -2.01
N THR A 95 5.06 -2.94 -1.87
CA THR A 95 5.94 -1.78 -1.74
C THR A 95 6.78 -1.90 -0.48
N SER A 96 7.80 -1.09 -0.37
CA SER A 96 8.46 -0.90 0.91
C SER A 96 7.45 -0.28 1.89
N THR A 97 7.70 -0.50 3.17
CA THR A 97 6.86 0.07 4.21
C THR A 97 7.28 1.50 4.50
N ILE A 98 6.33 2.41 4.56
CA ILE A 98 6.58 3.79 4.97
C ILE A 98 6.00 4.01 6.35
N SER A 99 6.61 4.90 7.12
CA SER A 99 6.20 5.17 8.50
C SER A 99 6.04 6.65 8.70
N HIS A 100 4.94 7.06 9.32
CA HIS A 100 4.66 8.46 9.61
C HIS A 100 3.99 8.59 10.95
N ALA A 101 4.22 9.71 11.59
CA ALA A 101 3.64 10.00 12.88
C ALA A 101 3.14 11.43 12.93
N CYS A 102 2.06 11.64 13.68
CA CYS A 102 1.60 12.97 14.01
C CYS A 102 2.24 13.39 15.32
N GLN A 103 2.94 14.49 15.28
CA GLN A 103 3.67 15.00 16.44
C GLN A 103 2.88 16.12 17.11
#